data_900057693dac5e9358b769af5d2c298c
#
_entry.id   900057693dac5e9358b769af5d2c298c
#
_cell.length_a   1.000
_cell.length_b   1.000
_cell.length_c   1.000
_cell.angle_alpha   90.00
_cell.angle_beta   90.00
_cell.angle_gamma   90.00
#
_symmetry.space_group_name_H-M   'P 1'
#
loop_
_entity.id
_entity.type
_entity.pdbx_description
1 polymer ?
#
loop_
_entity_poly.entity_id
_entity_poly.type
_entity_poly.pdbx_seq_one_letter_code
_entity_poly.pdbx_strand_id
1 'polypeptide(L)'
;MGQKKETEELAFSSKSLNRLRTFYTGFETTIIHHKLARTQQEKSSSTYLESVRRARLYLSHFIQVLNFAIQRGDMKPVAREFYGFSEKKSPSLILDSEVLEWGKKIIEGEQKRITHGGNPLYNPSIGVVKVKFDQFVDAYHFQKTLQNNTARWTGKVAELRKEADEIILDIWNEVEESFSSLSDDLKREKATEYGLTYVYRPMERIKAGSSTFIRSDVYQD
;
A
#
# COMPACT_ATOMS: atom_id res chain seq x y z
N MET A 1 18.59 20.31 -16.07
CA MET A 1 19.40 21.30 -16.81
C MET A 1 19.00 21.47 -18.27
N GLY A 2 18.61 20.44 -18.99
CA GLY A 2 18.14 20.52 -20.39
C GLY A 2 16.95 21.46 -20.66
N GLN A 3 16.19 21.85 -19.64
CA GLN A 3 15.09 22.83 -19.77
C GLN A 3 15.56 24.29 -20.01
N LYS A 4 16.85 24.58 -19.86
CA LYS A 4 17.42 25.94 -20.00
C LYS A 4 18.04 26.22 -21.35
N LYS A 5 18.15 25.20 -22.23
CA LYS A 5 18.71 25.35 -23.58
C LYS A 5 17.59 25.46 -24.59
N GLU A 6 17.76 26.27 -25.64
CA GLU A 6 16.84 26.30 -26.77
C GLU A 6 16.82 24.93 -27.46
N THR A 7 15.68 24.59 -28.09
CA THR A 7 15.44 23.23 -28.64
C THR A 7 16.50 22.85 -29.71
N GLU A 8 17.12 23.83 -30.36
CA GLU A 8 18.17 23.64 -31.39
C GLU A 8 19.58 23.37 -30.81
N GLU A 9 19.78 23.64 -29.50
CA GLU A 9 21.03 23.44 -28.78
C GLU A 9 21.11 22.12 -27.97
N LEU A 10 20.05 21.31 -28.05
CA LEU A 10 20.01 20.05 -27.29
C LEU A 10 20.85 18.97 -27.97
N ALA A 11 21.59 18.20 -27.15
CA ALA A 11 22.41 17.08 -27.61
C ALA A 11 21.59 15.81 -27.95
N PHE A 12 20.26 15.90 -28.05
CA PHE A 12 19.37 14.82 -28.44
C PHE A 12 18.22 15.35 -29.31
N SER A 13 17.56 14.46 -30.03
CA SER A 13 16.59 14.81 -31.07
C SER A 13 15.31 15.45 -30.53
N SER A 14 14.68 16.31 -31.35
CA SER A 14 13.34 16.86 -31.06
C SER A 14 12.27 15.75 -30.91
N LYS A 15 12.46 14.59 -31.55
CA LYS A 15 11.58 13.42 -31.40
C LYS A 15 11.64 12.88 -29.97
N SER A 16 12.83 12.69 -29.43
CA SER A 16 13.04 12.21 -28.06
C SER A 16 12.55 13.23 -27.03
N LEU A 17 12.75 14.54 -27.31
CA LEU A 17 12.19 15.60 -26.48
C LEU A 17 10.64 15.55 -26.40
N ASN A 18 9.97 15.39 -27.54
CA ASN A 18 8.52 15.30 -27.58
C ASN A 18 7.99 14.04 -26.89
N ARG A 19 8.65 12.88 -27.10
CA ARG A 19 8.35 11.63 -26.38
C ARG A 19 8.47 11.84 -24.86
N LEU A 20 9.57 12.45 -24.39
CA LEU A 20 9.78 12.74 -22.98
C LEU A 20 8.70 13.65 -22.41
N ARG A 21 8.34 14.73 -23.11
CA ARG A 21 7.31 15.68 -22.65
C ARG A 21 5.93 15.02 -22.52
N THR A 22 5.54 14.24 -23.50
CA THR A 22 4.26 13.49 -23.49
C THR A 22 4.24 12.48 -22.34
N PHE A 23 5.31 11.71 -22.20
CA PHE A 23 5.48 10.74 -21.11
C PHE A 23 5.43 11.41 -19.73
N TYR A 24 6.20 12.50 -19.54
CA TYR A 24 6.33 13.18 -18.25
C TYR A 24 4.98 13.65 -17.70
N THR A 25 4.12 14.21 -18.53
CA THR A 25 2.78 14.66 -18.12
C THR A 25 1.92 13.49 -17.59
N GLY A 26 1.95 12.34 -18.26
CA GLY A 26 1.25 11.13 -17.82
C GLY A 26 1.83 10.54 -16.54
N PHE A 27 3.17 10.52 -16.45
CA PHE A 27 3.89 10.03 -15.27
C PHE A 27 3.60 10.89 -14.05
N GLU A 28 3.72 12.21 -14.16
CA GLU A 28 3.44 13.15 -13.07
C GLU A 28 2.01 13.00 -12.54
N THR A 29 1.02 12.94 -13.45
CA THR A 29 -0.38 12.71 -13.09
C THR A 29 -0.56 11.39 -12.34
N THR A 30 0.11 10.32 -12.78
CA THR A 30 0.05 9.01 -12.12
C THR A 30 0.66 9.05 -10.72
N ILE A 31 1.78 9.75 -10.54
CA ILE A 31 2.40 9.94 -9.21
C ILE A 31 1.46 10.71 -8.27
N ILE A 32 0.78 11.74 -8.75
CA ILE A 32 -0.20 12.50 -7.97
C ILE A 32 -1.35 11.59 -7.51
N HIS A 33 -1.92 10.79 -8.42
CA HIS A 33 -3.00 9.86 -8.07
C HIS A 33 -2.55 8.77 -7.10
N HIS A 34 -1.34 8.23 -7.27
CA HIS A 34 -0.76 7.25 -6.32
C HIS A 34 -0.63 7.86 -4.92
N LYS A 35 -0.08 9.08 -4.83
CA LYS A 35 0.05 9.82 -3.56
C LYS A 35 -1.30 10.06 -2.89
N LEU A 36 -2.30 10.48 -3.67
CA LEU A 36 -3.66 10.71 -3.18
C LEU A 36 -4.30 9.42 -2.65
N ALA A 37 -4.23 8.32 -3.41
CA ALA A 37 -4.76 7.03 -3.01
C ALA A 37 -4.13 6.54 -1.70
N ARG A 38 -2.82 6.65 -1.56
CA ARG A 38 -2.08 6.30 -0.34
C ARG A 38 -2.52 7.15 0.85
N THR A 39 -2.61 8.46 0.69
CA THR A 39 -3.05 9.38 1.75
C THR A 39 -4.50 9.08 2.20
N GLN A 40 -5.40 8.76 1.28
CA GLN A 40 -6.76 8.36 1.61
C GLN A 40 -6.80 7.05 2.41
N GLN A 41 -6.00 6.05 2.00
CA GLN A 41 -5.88 4.79 2.72
C GLN A 41 -5.32 4.98 4.13
N GLU A 42 -4.29 5.79 4.30
CA GLU A 42 -3.68 6.11 5.59
C GLU A 42 -4.67 6.82 6.53
N LYS A 43 -5.40 7.82 6.05
CA LYS A 43 -6.42 8.53 6.83
C LYS A 43 -7.56 7.62 7.29
N SER A 44 -7.97 6.66 6.47
CA SER A 44 -9.04 5.72 6.81
C SER A 44 -8.59 4.63 7.80
N SER A 45 -7.29 4.38 7.90
CA SER A 45 -6.74 3.25 8.68
C SER A 45 -7.09 3.34 10.18
N SER A 46 -7.05 4.51 10.80
CA SER A 46 -7.37 4.68 12.21
C SER A 46 -8.81 4.35 12.54
N THR A 47 -9.76 4.81 11.71
CA THR A 47 -11.20 4.53 11.85
C THR A 47 -11.48 3.04 11.65
N TYR A 48 -10.82 2.42 10.67
CA TYR A 48 -10.90 0.99 10.44
C TYR A 48 -10.42 0.19 11.66
N LEU A 49 -9.22 0.47 12.18
CA LEU A 49 -8.66 -0.22 13.34
C LEU A 49 -9.55 -0.08 14.58
N GLU A 50 -10.15 1.08 14.78
CA GLU A 50 -11.09 1.29 15.90
C GLU A 50 -12.36 0.45 15.72
N SER A 51 -12.92 0.36 14.52
CA SER A 51 -14.10 -0.48 14.25
C SER A 51 -13.81 -1.97 14.45
N VAL A 52 -12.65 -2.46 14.00
CA VAL A 52 -12.16 -3.83 14.26
C VAL A 52 -12.08 -4.09 15.77
N ARG A 53 -11.42 -3.20 16.51
CA ARG A 53 -11.26 -3.33 17.96
C ARG A 53 -12.60 -3.40 18.68
N ARG A 54 -13.55 -2.55 18.32
CA ARG A 54 -14.88 -2.53 18.90
C ARG A 54 -15.66 -3.80 18.57
N ALA A 55 -15.66 -4.24 17.32
CA ALA A 55 -16.33 -5.49 16.94
C ALA A 55 -15.79 -6.69 17.72
N ARG A 56 -14.46 -6.84 17.79
CA ARG A 56 -13.81 -7.90 18.57
C ARG A 56 -14.20 -7.85 20.05
N LEU A 57 -14.18 -6.66 20.65
CA LEU A 57 -14.55 -6.47 22.05
C LEU A 57 -15.98 -6.93 22.33
N TYR A 58 -16.94 -6.48 21.53
CA TYR A 58 -18.34 -6.81 21.74
C TYR A 58 -18.68 -8.27 21.43
N LEU A 59 -18.07 -8.86 20.40
CA LEU A 59 -18.19 -10.28 20.09
C LEU A 59 -17.62 -11.17 21.19
N SER A 60 -16.39 -10.88 21.63
CA SER A 60 -15.75 -11.65 22.72
C SER A 60 -16.52 -11.53 24.02
N HIS A 61 -17.02 -10.34 24.36
CA HIS A 61 -17.83 -10.13 25.55
C HIS A 61 -19.16 -10.91 25.48
N PHE A 62 -19.82 -10.90 24.32
CA PHE A 62 -21.04 -11.69 24.13
C PHE A 62 -20.78 -13.20 24.34
N ILE A 63 -19.70 -13.73 23.77
CA ILE A 63 -19.29 -15.13 23.94
C ILE A 63 -19.02 -15.45 25.41
N GLN A 64 -18.36 -14.54 26.14
CA GLN A 64 -18.12 -14.71 27.58
C GLN A 64 -19.42 -14.74 28.38
N VAL A 65 -20.33 -13.81 28.11
CA VAL A 65 -21.66 -13.76 28.79
C VAL A 65 -22.45 -15.03 28.51
N LEU A 66 -22.44 -15.52 27.27
CA LEU A 66 -23.06 -16.81 26.92
C LEU A 66 -22.46 -17.97 27.71
N ASN A 67 -21.11 -18.05 27.78
CA ASN A 67 -20.44 -19.10 28.55
C ASN A 67 -20.74 -19.02 30.05
N PHE A 68 -20.79 -17.81 30.64
CA PHE A 68 -21.18 -17.63 32.05
C PHE A 68 -22.65 -18.03 32.31
N ALA A 69 -23.58 -17.72 31.39
CA ALA A 69 -24.96 -18.13 31.51
C ALA A 69 -25.09 -19.67 31.52
N ILE A 70 -24.30 -20.36 30.70
CA ILE A 70 -24.23 -21.82 30.69
C ILE A 70 -23.62 -22.36 32.00
N GLN A 71 -22.55 -21.76 32.46
CA GLN A 71 -21.80 -22.16 33.65
C GLN A 71 -22.66 -22.04 34.94
N ARG A 72 -23.51 -21.00 35.02
CA ARG A 72 -24.44 -20.78 36.12
C ARG A 72 -25.67 -21.68 36.07
N GLY A 73 -25.90 -22.42 34.97
CA GLY A 73 -27.08 -23.22 34.77
C GLY A 73 -28.30 -22.46 34.23
N ASP A 74 -28.16 -21.15 33.91
CA ASP A 74 -29.24 -20.35 33.33
C ASP A 74 -29.57 -20.80 31.90
N MET A 75 -28.63 -21.49 31.27
CA MET A 75 -28.75 -21.99 29.91
C MET A 75 -28.11 -23.40 29.76
N LYS A 76 -28.72 -24.26 28.96
CA LYS A 76 -28.20 -25.60 28.71
C LYS A 76 -26.96 -25.55 27.82
N PRO A 77 -25.94 -26.42 28.01
CA PRO A 77 -24.71 -26.45 27.18
C PRO A 77 -24.95 -26.60 25.68
N VAL A 78 -26.02 -27.31 25.29
CA VAL A 78 -26.43 -27.50 23.89
C VAL A 78 -26.72 -26.19 23.17
N ALA A 79 -26.99 -25.10 23.90
CA ALA A 79 -27.19 -23.77 23.30
C ALA A 79 -25.99 -23.27 22.48
N ARG A 80 -24.77 -23.78 22.73
CA ARG A 80 -23.57 -23.43 21.91
C ARG A 80 -23.70 -23.87 20.46
N GLU A 81 -24.46 -24.89 20.17
CA GLU A 81 -24.67 -25.40 18.81
C GLU A 81 -25.37 -24.38 17.90
N PHE A 82 -26.23 -23.51 18.45
CA PHE A 82 -26.84 -22.42 17.69
C PHE A 82 -25.80 -21.47 17.10
N TYR A 83 -24.66 -21.33 17.74
CA TYR A 83 -23.58 -20.42 17.34
C TYR A 83 -22.43 -21.13 16.60
N GLY A 84 -22.51 -22.49 16.49
CA GLY A 84 -21.52 -23.29 15.76
C GLY A 84 -20.17 -23.47 16.47
N PHE A 85 -20.13 -23.37 17.80
CA PHE A 85 -18.91 -23.68 18.57
C PHE A 85 -19.20 -24.66 19.72
N SER A 86 -18.15 -25.29 20.27
CA SER A 86 -18.23 -26.30 21.31
C SER A 86 -17.55 -25.84 22.62
N GLU A 87 -17.73 -26.62 23.70
CA GLU A 87 -17.09 -26.35 24.99
C GLU A 87 -15.58 -26.27 24.92
N LYS A 88 -14.95 -27.08 24.04
CA LYS A 88 -13.49 -27.24 23.95
C LYS A 88 -12.83 -26.18 23.07
N LYS A 89 -13.59 -25.45 22.26
CA LYS A 89 -13.04 -24.51 21.27
C LYS A 89 -13.86 -23.23 21.20
N SER A 90 -13.42 -22.21 21.91
CA SER A 90 -13.91 -20.85 21.71
C SER A 90 -13.50 -20.29 20.35
N PRO A 91 -14.34 -19.48 19.72
CA PRO A 91 -13.98 -18.79 18.47
C PRO A 91 -12.73 -17.95 18.61
N SER A 92 -11.81 -18.05 17.65
CA SER A 92 -10.75 -17.07 17.48
C SER A 92 -11.31 -15.81 16.81
N LEU A 93 -10.89 -14.65 17.26
CA LEU A 93 -11.25 -13.34 16.69
C LEU A 93 -9.97 -12.53 16.36
N ILE A 94 -8.86 -13.21 16.09
CA ILE A 94 -7.56 -12.57 15.84
C ILE A 94 -7.51 -11.97 14.44
N LEU A 95 -7.93 -12.74 13.44
CA LEU A 95 -7.96 -12.29 12.04
C LEU A 95 -9.29 -11.60 11.72
N ASP A 96 -9.25 -10.61 10.83
CA ASP A 96 -10.45 -9.91 10.39
C ASP A 96 -11.45 -10.84 9.67
N SER A 97 -10.95 -11.85 8.95
CA SER A 97 -11.76 -12.90 8.36
C SER A 97 -12.50 -13.74 9.41
N GLU A 98 -11.87 -14.02 10.54
CA GLU A 98 -12.49 -14.72 11.67
C GLU A 98 -13.58 -13.86 12.33
N VAL A 99 -13.31 -12.55 12.48
CA VAL A 99 -14.32 -11.61 12.99
C VAL A 99 -15.54 -11.55 12.08
N LEU A 100 -15.34 -11.55 10.75
CA LEU A 100 -16.43 -11.58 9.77
C LEU A 100 -17.25 -12.88 9.87
N GLU A 101 -16.57 -14.01 9.94
CA GLU A 101 -17.22 -15.33 10.01
C GLU A 101 -17.99 -15.50 11.32
N TRP A 102 -17.31 -15.31 12.45
CA TRP A 102 -17.88 -15.52 13.77
C TRP A 102 -18.92 -14.47 14.14
N GLY A 103 -18.75 -13.22 13.69
CA GLY A 103 -19.75 -12.18 13.89
C GLY A 103 -21.10 -12.55 13.28
N LYS A 104 -21.11 -13.06 12.05
CA LYS A 104 -22.33 -13.57 11.40
C LYS A 104 -22.92 -14.74 12.16
N LYS A 105 -22.11 -15.76 12.48
CA LYS A 105 -22.56 -16.96 13.21
C LYS A 105 -23.19 -16.63 14.57
N ILE A 106 -22.57 -15.68 15.31
CA ILE A 106 -23.07 -15.27 16.63
C ILE A 106 -24.39 -14.54 16.50
N ILE A 107 -24.54 -13.60 15.57
CA ILE A 107 -25.75 -12.82 15.36
C ILE A 107 -26.89 -13.75 14.91
N GLU A 108 -26.65 -14.59 13.92
CA GLU A 108 -27.64 -15.56 13.42
C GLU A 108 -27.99 -16.62 14.46
N GLY A 109 -26.97 -17.10 15.21
CA GLY A 109 -27.15 -18.08 16.26
C GLY A 109 -28.04 -17.59 17.39
N GLU A 110 -27.83 -16.35 17.86
CA GLU A 110 -28.70 -15.76 18.89
C GLU A 110 -30.12 -15.55 18.38
N GLN A 111 -30.29 -15.11 17.14
CA GLN A 111 -31.59 -14.97 16.51
C GLN A 111 -32.32 -16.31 16.48
N LYS A 112 -31.67 -17.39 16.02
CA LYS A 112 -32.23 -18.76 16.00
C LYS A 112 -32.55 -19.23 17.39
N ARG A 113 -31.67 -19.04 18.37
CA ARG A 113 -31.91 -19.47 19.75
C ARG A 113 -33.15 -18.79 20.37
N ILE A 114 -33.31 -17.49 20.16
CA ILE A 114 -34.49 -16.72 20.63
C ILE A 114 -35.75 -17.23 19.94
N THR A 115 -35.73 -17.48 18.63
CA THR A 115 -36.87 -18.02 17.88
C THR A 115 -37.30 -19.40 18.39
N HIS A 116 -36.37 -20.21 18.96
CA HIS A 116 -36.62 -21.48 19.60
C HIS A 116 -37.01 -21.35 21.10
N GLY A 117 -37.43 -20.16 21.55
CA GLY A 117 -37.94 -19.92 22.90
C GLY A 117 -36.87 -19.58 23.94
N GLY A 118 -35.61 -19.32 23.52
CA GLY A 118 -34.57 -18.87 24.42
C GLY A 118 -34.76 -17.41 24.83
N ASN A 119 -34.50 -17.07 26.11
CA ASN A 119 -34.49 -15.68 26.55
C ASN A 119 -33.27 -14.91 25.99
N PRO A 120 -33.43 -13.68 25.48
CA PRO A 120 -32.31 -12.88 24.99
C PRO A 120 -31.22 -12.70 26.04
N LEU A 121 -29.97 -12.73 25.60
CA LEU A 121 -28.85 -12.36 26.45
C LEU A 121 -28.76 -10.82 26.57
N TYR A 122 -28.37 -10.36 27.76
CA TYR A 122 -28.16 -8.95 28.07
C TYR A 122 -26.67 -8.67 28.42
N ASN A 123 -26.23 -7.46 28.19
CA ASN A 123 -24.88 -6.95 28.53
C ASN A 123 -23.70 -7.77 27.95
N PRO A 124 -23.46 -7.70 26.64
CA PRO A 124 -24.16 -6.87 25.65
C PRO A 124 -25.40 -7.60 25.06
N SER A 125 -26.40 -6.83 24.68
CA SER A 125 -27.50 -7.42 23.87
C SER A 125 -27.00 -7.67 22.45
N ILE A 126 -27.59 -8.66 21.76
CA ILE A 126 -27.23 -8.98 20.38
C ILE A 126 -27.44 -7.79 19.42
N GLY A 127 -28.41 -6.91 19.71
CA GLY A 127 -28.62 -5.70 18.93
C GLY A 127 -27.42 -4.76 18.95
N VAL A 128 -26.79 -4.57 20.13
CA VAL A 128 -25.58 -3.75 20.26
C VAL A 128 -24.39 -4.42 19.55
N VAL A 129 -24.24 -5.75 19.73
CA VAL A 129 -23.20 -6.53 19.03
C VAL A 129 -23.34 -6.37 17.53
N LYS A 130 -24.57 -6.52 17.00
CA LYS A 130 -24.87 -6.36 15.58
C LYS A 130 -24.47 -4.98 15.07
N VAL A 131 -24.82 -3.90 15.75
CA VAL A 131 -24.45 -2.54 15.34
C VAL A 131 -22.91 -2.39 15.24
N LYS A 132 -22.15 -2.92 16.22
CA LYS A 132 -20.68 -2.84 16.19
C LYS A 132 -20.07 -3.72 15.11
N PHE A 133 -20.68 -4.87 14.85
CA PHE A 133 -20.28 -5.76 13.76
C PHE A 133 -20.56 -5.13 12.39
N ASP A 134 -21.75 -4.58 12.15
CA ASP A 134 -22.10 -3.92 10.89
C ASP A 134 -21.16 -2.74 10.60
N GLN A 135 -20.85 -1.90 11.61
CA GLN A 135 -19.84 -0.82 11.50
C GLN A 135 -18.46 -1.34 11.07
N PHE A 136 -18.06 -2.49 11.59
CA PHE A 136 -16.81 -3.14 11.19
C PHE A 136 -16.89 -3.66 9.75
N VAL A 137 -17.96 -4.31 9.35
CA VAL A 137 -18.16 -4.85 7.99
C VAL A 137 -18.04 -3.73 6.95
N ASP A 138 -18.72 -2.60 7.18
CA ASP A 138 -18.67 -1.44 6.31
C ASP A 138 -17.23 -0.87 6.22
N ALA A 139 -16.57 -0.69 7.35
CA ALA A 139 -15.21 -0.22 7.41
C ALA A 139 -14.21 -1.18 6.74
N TYR A 140 -14.42 -2.49 6.88
CA TYR A 140 -13.62 -3.53 6.24
C TYR A 140 -13.71 -3.46 4.71
N HIS A 141 -14.91 -3.38 4.16
CA HIS A 141 -15.11 -3.29 2.71
C HIS A 141 -14.56 -1.97 2.15
N PHE A 142 -14.76 -0.87 2.86
CA PHE A 142 -14.19 0.41 2.48
C PHE A 142 -12.66 0.38 2.47
N GLN A 143 -12.04 -0.17 3.52
CA GLN A 143 -10.57 -0.31 3.60
C GLN A 143 -10.02 -1.20 2.48
N LYS A 144 -10.72 -2.29 2.13
CA LYS A 144 -10.35 -3.15 0.99
C LYS A 144 -10.40 -2.41 -0.34
N THR A 145 -11.41 -1.58 -0.54
CA THR A 145 -11.52 -0.73 -1.74
C THR A 145 -10.35 0.24 -1.85
N LEU A 146 -9.97 0.89 -0.74
CA LEU A 146 -8.81 1.80 -0.72
C LEU A 146 -7.49 1.06 -0.96
N GLN A 147 -7.30 -0.12 -0.36
CA GLN A 147 -6.12 -0.96 -0.60
C GLN A 147 -6.00 -1.35 -2.07
N ASN A 148 -7.09 -1.81 -2.69
CA ASN A 148 -7.12 -2.18 -4.09
C ASN A 148 -6.82 -0.98 -5.01
N ASN A 149 -7.34 0.20 -4.67
CA ASN A 149 -7.05 1.42 -5.42
C ASN A 149 -5.57 1.80 -5.32
N THR A 150 -4.98 1.75 -4.12
CA THR A 150 -3.54 2.02 -3.92
C THR A 150 -2.69 1.00 -4.68
N ALA A 151 -3.02 -0.29 -4.61
CA ALA A 151 -2.30 -1.36 -5.33
C ALA A 151 -2.33 -1.13 -6.84
N ARG A 152 -3.48 -0.74 -7.40
CA ARG A 152 -3.61 -0.40 -8.83
C ARG A 152 -2.69 0.73 -9.25
N TRP A 153 -2.65 1.83 -8.47
CA TRP A 153 -1.76 2.95 -8.78
C TRP A 153 -0.29 2.61 -8.58
N THR A 154 0.05 1.77 -7.59
CA THR A 154 1.41 1.24 -7.40
C THR A 154 1.87 0.45 -8.63
N GLY A 155 1.01 -0.43 -9.17
CA GLY A 155 1.29 -1.16 -10.40
C GLY A 155 1.54 -0.24 -11.59
N LYS A 156 0.68 0.78 -11.79
CA LYS A 156 0.85 1.77 -12.87
C LYS A 156 2.16 2.56 -12.75
N VAL A 157 2.54 2.96 -11.53
CA VAL A 157 3.83 3.64 -11.30
C VAL A 157 4.99 2.71 -11.66
N ALA A 158 4.91 1.42 -11.32
CA ALA A 158 5.96 0.45 -11.64
C ALA A 158 6.11 0.23 -13.16
N GLU A 159 5.00 0.19 -13.91
CA GLU A 159 5.00 0.10 -15.37
C GLU A 159 5.64 1.35 -16.00
N LEU A 160 5.18 2.53 -15.59
CA LEU A 160 5.71 3.79 -16.12
C LEU A 160 7.18 4.02 -15.76
N ARG A 161 7.68 3.48 -14.64
CA ARG A 161 9.11 3.54 -14.33
C ARG A 161 9.95 2.78 -15.35
N LYS A 162 9.49 1.62 -15.82
CA LYS A 162 10.18 0.86 -16.88
C LYS A 162 10.23 1.67 -18.19
N GLU A 163 9.11 2.29 -18.55
CA GLU A 163 9.07 3.17 -19.73
C GLU A 163 9.97 4.40 -19.58
N ALA A 164 10.04 4.98 -18.37
CA ALA A 164 10.95 6.07 -18.07
C ALA A 164 12.42 5.66 -18.28
N ASP A 165 12.80 4.48 -17.78
CA ASP A 165 14.15 3.96 -17.92
C ASP A 165 14.54 3.77 -19.40
N GLU A 166 13.61 3.28 -20.24
CA GLU A 166 13.81 3.17 -21.69
C GLU A 166 13.99 4.54 -22.34
N ILE A 167 13.13 5.51 -22.02
CA ILE A 167 13.24 6.88 -22.57
C ILE A 167 14.54 7.54 -22.15
N ILE A 168 14.95 7.37 -20.90
CA ILE A 168 16.20 7.92 -20.37
C ILE A 168 17.38 7.29 -21.09
N LEU A 169 17.37 5.97 -21.28
CA LEU A 169 18.44 5.26 -21.98
C LEU A 169 18.57 5.73 -23.43
N ASP A 170 17.45 5.85 -24.15
CA ASP A 170 17.43 6.33 -25.53
C ASP A 170 18.04 7.76 -25.63
N ILE A 171 17.62 8.66 -24.74
CA ILE A 171 18.14 10.03 -24.68
C ILE A 171 19.63 10.04 -24.35
N TRP A 172 20.09 9.23 -23.39
CA TRP A 172 21.49 9.15 -23.02
C TRP A 172 22.38 8.63 -24.16
N ASN A 173 21.90 7.65 -24.92
CA ASN A 173 22.59 7.16 -26.11
C ASN A 173 22.74 8.27 -27.17
N GLU A 174 21.67 9.03 -27.47
CA GLU A 174 21.73 10.17 -28.37
C GLU A 174 22.72 11.26 -27.89
N VAL A 175 22.73 11.55 -26.60
CA VAL A 175 23.66 12.51 -25.98
C VAL A 175 25.12 12.04 -26.14
N GLU A 176 25.40 10.77 -25.85
CA GLU A 176 26.75 10.21 -26.01
C GLU A 176 27.22 10.20 -27.48
N GLU A 177 26.30 9.92 -28.39
CA GLU A 177 26.58 9.94 -29.83
C GLU A 177 26.90 11.37 -30.31
N SER A 178 26.14 12.37 -29.86
CA SER A 178 26.36 13.77 -30.25
C SER A 178 27.72 14.30 -29.81
N PHE A 179 28.30 13.75 -28.76
CA PHE A 179 29.66 14.12 -28.26
C PHE A 179 30.74 13.12 -28.62
N SER A 180 30.48 12.21 -29.57
CA SER A 180 31.43 11.17 -29.98
C SER A 180 32.75 11.69 -30.58
N SER A 181 32.77 12.90 -31.15
CA SER A 181 33.94 13.55 -31.71
C SER A 181 34.85 14.24 -30.69
N LEU A 182 34.39 14.35 -29.41
CA LEU A 182 35.18 14.97 -28.34
C LEU A 182 36.13 13.96 -27.68
N SER A 183 37.15 14.47 -26.97
CA SER A 183 37.95 13.62 -26.10
C SER A 183 37.12 13.02 -24.97
N ASP A 184 37.53 11.85 -24.46
CA ASP A 184 36.78 11.10 -23.45
C ASP A 184 36.42 11.94 -22.21
N ASP A 185 37.34 12.82 -21.78
CA ASP A 185 37.10 13.66 -20.59
C ASP A 185 36.06 14.75 -20.88
N LEU A 186 36.18 15.43 -22.04
CA LEU A 186 35.21 16.45 -22.47
C LEU A 186 33.82 15.84 -22.76
N LYS A 187 33.80 14.65 -23.37
CA LYS A 187 32.55 13.90 -23.60
C LYS A 187 31.83 13.64 -22.29
N ARG A 188 32.53 13.11 -21.27
CA ARG A 188 31.99 12.82 -19.95
C ARG A 188 31.50 14.09 -19.26
N GLU A 189 32.28 15.18 -19.31
CA GLU A 189 31.89 16.47 -18.73
C GLU A 189 30.57 16.97 -19.35
N LYS A 190 30.48 17.01 -20.69
CA LYS A 190 29.31 17.47 -21.42
C LYS A 190 28.10 16.58 -21.21
N ALA A 191 28.25 15.25 -21.20
CA ALA A 191 27.18 14.31 -20.97
C ALA A 191 26.62 14.39 -19.53
N THR A 192 27.44 14.73 -18.55
CA THR A 192 27.01 14.95 -17.15
C THR A 192 26.01 16.11 -17.03
N GLU A 193 26.05 17.13 -17.91
CA GLU A 193 25.05 18.19 -17.96
C GLU A 193 23.62 17.67 -18.25
N TYR A 194 23.52 16.49 -18.90
CA TYR A 194 22.28 15.79 -19.22
C TYR A 194 21.92 14.70 -18.19
N GLY A 195 22.65 14.63 -17.07
CA GLY A 195 22.38 13.71 -15.97
C GLY A 195 23.03 12.34 -16.11
N LEU A 196 23.91 12.12 -17.10
CA LEU A 196 24.69 10.89 -17.18
C LEU A 196 25.71 10.84 -16.04
N THR A 197 25.77 9.70 -15.35
CA THR A 197 26.74 9.48 -14.29
C THR A 197 27.72 8.38 -14.71
N TYR A 198 28.99 8.73 -14.84
CA TYR A 198 30.04 7.79 -15.21
C TYR A 198 30.70 7.20 -13.97
N VAL A 199 30.78 5.87 -13.93
CA VAL A 199 31.50 5.13 -12.90
C VAL A 199 32.79 4.59 -13.49
N TYR A 200 33.94 5.09 -12.98
CA TYR A 200 35.26 4.62 -13.41
C TYR A 200 35.49 3.18 -12.93
N ARG A 201 35.95 2.32 -13.84
CA ARG A 201 36.43 0.98 -13.47
C ARG A 201 37.68 1.10 -12.60
N PRO A 202 37.99 0.10 -11.73
CA PRO A 202 39.16 0.20 -10.84
C PRO A 202 40.49 0.52 -11.53
N MET A 203 40.71 0.00 -12.75
CA MET A 203 41.90 0.26 -13.55
C MET A 203 41.94 1.68 -14.14
N GLU A 204 40.80 2.30 -14.41
CA GLU A 204 40.70 3.69 -14.91
C GLU A 204 40.94 4.71 -13.80
N ARG A 205 40.57 4.37 -12.55
CA ARG A 205 40.86 5.22 -11.36
C ARG A 205 42.35 5.42 -11.13
N ILE A 206 43.17 4.43 -11.47
CA ILE A 206 44.63 4.52 -11.32
C ILE A 206 45.22 5.49 -12.34
N LYS A 207 44.67 5.58 -13.56
CA LYS A 207 45.11 6.54 -14.61
C LYS A 207 44.59 7.96 -14.36
N ALA A 208 43.38 8.10 -13.79
CA ALA A 208 42.79 9.40 -13.43
C ALA A 208 43.39 10.00 -12.14
N GLY A 209 43.99 9.19 -11.27
CA GLY A 209 44.63 9.63 -10.02
C GLY A 209 45.95 10.42 -10.18
N SER A 210 46.40 10.66 -11.42
CA SER A 210 47.48 11.62 -11.71
C SER A 210 47.01 13.02 -12.09
N SER A 211 45.69 13.27 -12.10
CA SER A 211 45.13 14.62 -12.35
C SER A 211 43.92 14.86 -11.47
N THR A 212 44.12 15.65 -10.42
CA THR A 212 43.15 16.43 -9.65
C THR A 212 42.12 15.66 -8.80
N PHE A 213 42.35 15.65 -7.50
CA PHE A 213 41.39 15.38 -6.44
C PHE A 213 40.13 16.25 -6.58
N ILE A 214 38.95 15.63 -6.80
CA ILE A 214 37.69 16.24 -6.43
C ILE A 214 37.08 15.33 -5.37
N ARG A 215 37.05 15.83 -4.13
CA ARG A 215 36.33 15.29 -2.97
C ARG A 215 34.85 15.23 -3.29
N SER A 216 34.27 14.05 -3.27
CA SER A 216 32.83 13.88 -3.12
C SER A 216 32.51 13.54 -1.66
N ASP A 217 32.46 14.58 -0.83
CA ASP A 217 31.78 14.52 0.46
C ASP A 217 30.33 14.95 0.23
N VAL A 218 29.42 14.04 -0.05
CA VAL A 218 27.99 14.17 0.23
C VAL A 218 27.39 12.76 0.27
N TYR A 219 27.29 12.19 1.47
CA TYR A 219 26.21 11.34 1.98
C TYR A 219 26.61 10.87 3.37
N GLN A 220 26.33 11.69 4.37
CA GLN A 220 25.99 11.29 5.74
C GLN A 220 24.83 12.16 6.19
N ASP A 221 23.82 11.45 6.66
CA ASP A 221 22.59 11.73 7.37
C ASP A 221 21.31 11.52 6.57
#